data_389b514a6bec2e62c0a7aa66f82285fd
#
_entry.id   389b514a6bec2e62c0a7aa66f82285fd
#
_cell.length_a   1.000
_cell.length_b   1.000
_cell.length_c   1.000
_cell.angle_alpha   90.00
_cell.angle_beta   90.00
_cell.angle_gamma   90.00
#
_symmetry.space_group_name_H-M   'P 1'
#
loop_
_entity.id
_entity.type
_entity.pdbx_description
1 polymer ?
#
loop_
_entity_poly.entity_id
_entity_poly.type
_entity_poly.pdbx_seq_one_letter_code
_entity_poly.pdbx_strand_id
1 'polypeptide(L)'
;DSVKAHDLPCMADVDSSMLYFCSVVKQYNKVALTGECADEIFGGYPWFHKKECFEADTFPWTMDLTPRKELLSDEFLNCLNMDEYVSDSYHCSIAETPYLDGETKEARRRREISYLNLKWFMQTLLNRMDRTSMYSGLEARVPFADHRIIEYIWNVPWDIKTKNGVVKSLLREAGR
;
A
#
# COMPACT_ATOMS: atom_id res chain seq x y z
N ASP A 1 7.70 13.97 17.86
CA ASP A 1 7.33 14.78 16.69
C ASP A 1 6.53 13.98 15.65
N SER A 2 6.88 12.72 15.35
CA SER A 2 6.11 11.89 14.38
C SER A 2 4.63 11.81 14.72
N VAL A 3 4.25 11.56 15.97
CA VAL A 3 2.84 11.55 16.43
C VAL A 3 2.17 12.90 16.18
N LYS A 4 2.91 14.01 16.41
CA LYS A 4 2.39 15.35 16.12
C LYS A 4 2.18 15.60 14.62
N ALA A 5 3.10 15.10 13.79
CA ALA A 5 2.99 15.21 12.35
C ALA A 5 1.79 14.44 11.79
N HIS A 6 1.46 13.30 12.39
CA HIS A 6 0.36 12.43 11.98
C HIS A 6 -1.00 12.73 12.64
N ASP A 7 -1.00 13.46 13.76
CA ASP A 7 -2.16 13.66 14.66
C ASP A 7 -2.69 12.34 15.27
N LEU A 8 -1.99 11.24 15.09
CA LEU A 8 -2.35 9.89 15.51
C LEU A 8 -1.10 9.08 15.88
N PRO A 9 -1.23 8.03 16.69
CA PRO A 9 -0.17 7.04 16.84
C PRO A 9 0.27 6.50 15.48
N CYS A 10 1.57 6.34 15.28
CA CYS A 10 2.15 5.99 14.01
C CYS A 10 3.23 4.90 14.17
N MET A 11 3.76 4.38 13.06
CA MET A 11 4.81 3.37 13.06
C MET A 11 6.15 3.99 13.50
N ALA A 12 6.58 3.72 14.73
CA ALA A 12 7.67 4.40 15.41
C ALA A 12 8.98 4.44 14.60
N ASP A 13 9.39 3.33 14.01
CA ASP A 13 10.66 3.24 13.25
C ASP A 13 10.62 4.03 11.95
N VAL A 14 9.64 3.70 11.10
CA VAL A 14 9.57 4.19 9.72
C VAL A 14 9.21 5.67 9.71
N ASP A 15 8.20 6.06 10.47
CA ASP A 15 7.67 7.42 10.42
C ASP A 15 8.64 8.41 11.08
N SER A 16 9.33 7.99 12.13
CA SER A 16 10.37 8.81 12.78
C SER A 16 11.58 9.04 11.85
N SER A 17 12.01 7.98 11.17
CA SER A 17 13.12 8.05 10.21
C SER A 17 12.76 8.90 8.99
N MET A 18 11.54 8.75 8.50
CA MET A 18 11.04 9.54 7.38
C MET A 18 10.91 11.02 7.72
N LEU A 19 10.40 11.35 8.90
CA LEU A 19 10.32 12.73 9.39
C LEU A 19 11.71 13.37 9.47
N TYR A 20 12.69 12.66 10.03
CA TYR A 20 14.07 13.13 10.09
C TYR A 20 14.63 13.33 8.66
N PHE A 21 14.46 12.35 7.78
CA PHE A 21 14.89 12.45 6.39
C PHE A 21 14.27 13.67 5.67
N CYS A 22 12.96 13.87 5.80
CA CYS A 22 12.28 15.02 5.22
C CYS A 22 12.85 16.35 5.75
N SER A 23 13.18 16.42 7.04
CA SER A 23 13.78 17.62 7.66
C SER A 23 15.17 17.94 7.10
N VAL A 24 15.96 16.92 6.77
CA VAL A 24 17.26 17.07 6.14
C VAL A 24 17.12 17.53 4.68
N VAL A 25 16.27 16.85 3.90
CA VAL A 25 16.04 17.19 2.48
C VAL A 25 15.50 18.63 2.34
N LYS A 26 14.63 19.04 3.26
CA LYS A 26 14.06 20.39 3.28
C LYS A 26 15.12 21.50 3.35
N GLN A 27 16.28 21.25 3.91
CA GLN A 27 17.35 22.25 3.98
C GLN A 27 17.89 22.61 2.59
N TYR A 28 17.74 21.73 1.61
CA TYR A 28 18.26 21.87 0.25
C TYR A 28 17.19 22.09 -0.79
N ASN A 29 15.98 21.51 -0.59
CA ASN A 29 14.92 21.48 -1.59
C ASN A 29 13.55 21.79 -0.97
N LYS A 30 12.69 22.46 -1.74
CA LYS A 30 11.29 22.69 -1.36
C LYS A 30 10.38 21.57 -1.82
N VAL A 31 10.77 20.86 -2.88
CA VAL A 31 10.02 19.77 -3.52
C VAL A 31 10.95 18.58 -3.70
N ALA A 32 10.43 17.39 -3.45
CA ALA A 32 11.11 16.12 -3.74
C ALA A 32 10.18 15.17 -4.49
N LEU A 33 10.73 14.43 -5.45
CA LEU A 33 10.03 13.32 -6.09
C LEU A 33 10.33 12.04 -5.32
N THR A 34 9.32 11.22 -5.05
CA THR A 34 9.45 9.96 -4.33
C THR A 34 9.04 8.78 -5.19
N GLY A 35 9.61 7.60 -4.90
CA GLY A 35 9.30 6.35 -5.58
C GLY A 35 8.14 5.57 -4.97
N GLU A 36 7.40 6.13 -4.01
CA GLU A 36 6.25 5.46 -3.40
C GLU A 36 5.16 5.14 -4.42
N CYS A 37 4.33 4.19 -4.10
CA CYS A 37 3.25 3.65 -4.94
C CYS A 37 3.70 2.80 -6.13
N ALA A 38 4.99 2.67 -6.42
CA ALA A 38 5.47 1.79 -7.49
C ALA A 38 5.24 0.31 -7.17
N ASP A 39 5.38 -0.11 -5.93
CA ASP A 39 5.16 -1.50 -5.51
C ASP A 39 3.69 -1.90 -5.59
N GLU A 40 2.79 -0.99 -5.29
CA GLU A 40 1.34 -1.17 -5.33
C GLU A 40 0.83 -1.44 -6.75
N ILE A 41 1.32 -0.69 -7.73
CA ILE A 41 0.82 -0.76 -9.10
C ILE A 41 1.57 -1.77 -9.96
N PHE A 42 2.85 -2.04 -9.67
CA PHE A 42 3.69 -2.99 -10.42
C PHE A 42 3.88 -4.33 -9.70
N GLY A 43 3.24 -4.56 -8.55
CA GLY A 43 3.31 -5.82 -7.83
C GLY A 43 4.66 -6.10 -7.18
N GLY A 44 5.24 -5.11 -6.50
CA GLY A 44 6.55 -5.21 -5.88
C GLY A 44 6.58 -5.99 -4.57
N TYR A 45 5.46 -6.10 -3.88
CA TYR A 45 5.41 -6.71 -2.55
C TYR A 45 5.37 -8.24 -2.56
N PRO A 46 5.86 -8.87 -1.47
CA PRO A 46 5.87 -10.33 -1.36
C PRO A 46 4.49 -10.99 -1.48
N TRP A 47 3.43 -10.33 -1.04
CA TRP A 47 2.07 -10.87 -1.07
C TRP A 47 1.48 -11.03 -2.47
N PHE A 48 2.07 -10.42 -3.49
CA PHE A 48 1.74 -10.70 -4.88
C PHE A 48 2.32 -12.04 -5.38
N HIS A 49 3.25 -12.65 -4.63
CA HIS A 49 4.06 -13.78 -5.08
C HIS A 49 4.03 -14.97 -4.13
N LYS A 50 3.78 -14.76 -2.84
CA LYS A 50 3.70 -15.82 -1.84
C LYS A 50 2.36 -16.52 -1.87
N LYS A 51 2.37 -17.85 -1.94
CA LYS A 51 1.18 -18.67 -2.06
C LYS A 51 0.19 -18.43 -0.91
N GLU A 52 0.67 -18.41 0.32
CA GLU A 52 -0.15 -18.19 1.51
C GLU A 52 -0.87 -16.83 1.50
N CYS A 53 -0.22 -15.78 0.99
CA CYS A 53 -0.83 -14.47 0.87
C CYS A 53 -1.82 -14.39 -0.29
N PHE A 54 -1.50 -15.10 -1.38
CA PHE A 54 -2.32 -15.16 -2.58
C PHE A 54 -3.65 -15.91 -2.34
N GLU A 55 -3.61 -16.96 -1.52
CA GLU A 55 -4.77 -17.79 -1.18
C GLU A 55 -5.55 -17.28 0.05
N ALA A 56 -5.03 -16.28 0.76
CA ALA A 56 -5.67 -15.76 1.97
C ALA A 56 -7.03 -15.10 1.66
N ASP A 57 -8.02 -15.35 2.51
CA ASP A 57 -9.35 -14.71 2.48
C ASP A 57 -9.40 -13.51 3.43
N THR A 58 -8.38 -12.68 3.35
CA THR A 58 -8.23 -11.44 4.13
C THR A 58 -7.18 -10.55 3.47
N PHE A 59 -6.93 -9.37 4.04
CA PHE A 59 -5.86 -8.48 3.58
C PHE A 59 -4.50 -9.17 3.69
N PRO A 60 -3.75 -9.35 2.58
CA PRO A 60 -2.54 -10.18 2.56
C PRO A 60 -1.37 -9.62 3.39
N TRP A 61 -1.41 -8.36 3.78
CA TRP A 61 -0.38 -7.74 4.65
C TRP A 61 -0.77 -7.72 6.13
N THR A 62 -1.95 -8.22 6.49
CA THR A 62 -2.43 -8.26 7.88
C THR A 62 -3.32 -9.49 8.13
N MET A 63 -2.75 -10.68 7.85
CA MET A 63 -3.47 -11.95 8.01
C MET A 63 -3.73 -12.33 9.48
N ASP A 64 -2.98 -11.77 10.42
CA ASP A 64 -3.12 -12.01 11.86
C ASP A 64 -3.33 -10.68 12.59
N LEU A 65 -4.45 -10.58 13.31
CA LEU A 65 -4.81 -9.42 14.11
C LEU A 65 -4.36 -9.54 15.57
N THR A 66 -3.89 -10.71 15.99
CA THR A 66 -3.51 -10.99 17.39
C THR A 66 -2.53 -9.94 17.94
N PRO A 67 -1.43 -9.58 17.26
CA PRO A 67 -0.49 -8.60 17.79
C PRO A 67 -1.10 -7.20 17.99
N ARG A 68 -2.14 -6.86 17.21
CA ARG A 68 -2.86 -5.58 17.39
C ARG A 68 -3.81 -5.61 18.56
N LYS A 69 -4.49 -6.75 18.74
CA LYS A 69 -5.41 -6.96 19.86
C LYS A 69 -4.67 -6.96 21.20
N GLU A 70 -3.49 -7.55 21.26
CA GLU A 70 -2.65 -7.58 22.47
C GLU A 70 -2.18 -6.19 22.94
N LEU A 71 -2.22 -5.17 22.08
CA LEU A 71 -1.89 -3.79 22.45
C LEU A 71 -3.07 -3.02 23.08
N LEU A 72 -4.28 -3.57 23.05
CA LEU A 72 -5.50 -2.91 23.49
C LEU A 72 -5.96 -3.48 24.84
N SER A 73 -6.62 -2.68 25.65
CA SER A 73 -7.24 -3.17 26.87
C SER A 73 -8.46 -4.06 26.56
N ASP A 74 -8.77 -5.01 27.43
CA ASP A 74 -9.93 -5.88 27.32
C ASP A 74 -11.23 -5.07 27.23
N GLU A 75 -11.34 -3.99 28.01
CA GLU A 75 -12.49 -3.10 27.97
C GLU A 75 -12.69 -2.48 26.58
N PHE A 76 -11.59 -2.04 25.93
CA PHE A 76 -11.65 -1.45 24.61
C PHE A 76 -11.94 -2.50 23.54
N LEU A 77 -11.34 -3.68 23.65
CA LEU A 77 -11.60 -4.80 22.74
C LEU A 77 -13.06 -5.26 22.76
N ASN A 78 -13.70 -5.24 23.92
CA ASN A 78 -15.13 -5.58 24.05
C ASN A 78 -16.05 -4.57 23.34
N CYS A 79 -15.57 -3.35 23.09
CA CYS A 79 -16.30 -2.32 22.34
C CYS A 79 -16.03 -2.37 20.83
N LEU A 80 -15.00 -3.12 20.39
CA LEU A 80 -14.54 -3.20 19.01
C LEU A 80 -14.81 -4.58 18.43
N ASN A 81 -15.52 -4.64 17.33
CA ASN A 81 -15.62 -5.87 16.54
C ASN A 81 -14.57 -5.87 15.41
N MET A 82 -13.28 -6.01 15.78
CA MET A 82 -12.17 -5.87 14.84
C MET A 82 -12.18 -6.93 13.73
N ASP A 83 -12.52 -8.17 14.07
CA ASP A 83 -12.54 -9.28 13.09
C ASP A 83 -13.64 -9.05 12.05
N GLU A 84 -14.83 -8.70 12.47
CA GLU A 84 -15.94 -8.39 11.58
C GLU A 84 -15.62 -7.17 10.72
N TYR A 85 -15.11 -6.10 11.31
CA TYR A 85 -14.72 -4.90 10.56
C TYR A 85 -13.70 -5.21 9.45
N VAL A 86 -12.67 -6.00 9.75
CA VAL A 86 -11.64 -6.37 8.78
C VAL A 86 -12.21 -7.29 7.71
N SER A 87 -13.01 -8.29 8.10
CA SER A 87 -13.69 -9.20 7.18
C SER A 87 -14.63 -8.47 6.24
N ASP A 88 -15.50 -7.62 6.77
CA ASP A 88 -16.47 -6.86 5.96
C ASP A 88 -15.76 -5.88 5.02
N SER A 89 -14.76 -5.17 5.50
CA SER A 89 -13.96 -4.25 4.69
C SER A 89 -13.27 -4.96 3.55
N TYR A 90 -12.74 -6.16 3.81
CA TYR A 90 -12.12 -7.00 2.78
C TYR A 90 -13.15 -7.46 1.75
N HIS A 91 -14.23 -8.11 2.17
CA HIS A 91 -15.24 -8.66 1.25
C HIS A 91 -15.95 -7.58 0.44
N CYS A 92 -16.26 -6.43 1.05
CA CYS A 92 -16.77 -5.27 0.32
C CYS A 92 -15.79 -4.82 -0.76
N SER A 93 -14.49 -4.78 -0.45
CA SER A 93 -13.48 -4.36 -1.44
C SER A 93 -13.31 -5.38 -2.56
N ILE A 94 -13.39 -6.68 -2.26
CA ILE A 94 -13.39 -7.74 -3.28
C ILE A 94 -14.61 -7.59 -4.21
N ALA A 95 -15.79 -7.34 -3.65
CA ALA A 95 -17.03 -7.15 -4.43
C ALA A 95 -16.99 -5.92 -5.36
N GLU A 96 -16.25 -4.87 -4.97
CA GLU A 96 -16.06 -3.67 -5.78
C GLU A 96 -14.98 -3.80 -6.85
N THR A 97 -14.17 -4.87 -6.83
CA THR A 97 -13.04 -5.04 -7.75
C THR A 97 -13.55 -5.14 -9.20
N PRO A 98 -13.10 -4.26 -10.11
CA PRO A 98 -13.49 -4.35 -11.51
C PRO A 98 -12.74 -5.50 -12.20
N TYR A 99 -13.49 -6.42 -12.82
CA TYR A 99 -12.97 -7.56 -13.56
C TYR A 99 -13.11 -7.38 -15.06
N LEU A 100 -12.30 -8.14 -15.81
CA LEU A 100 -12.46 -8.28 -17.25
C LEU A 100 -13.13 -9.63 -17.57
N ASP A 101 -13.91 -9.66 -18.64
CA ASP A 101 -14.52 -10.89 -19.13
C ASP A 101 -13.44 -11.89 -19.59
N GLY A 102 -13.63 -13.15 -19.22
CA GLY A 102 -12.72 -14.23 -19.63
C GLY A 102 -11.41 -14.32 -18.84
N GLU A 103 -11.22 -13.53 -17.79
CA GLU A 103 -10.02 -13.64 -16.93
C GLU A 103 -9.96 -15.01 -16.23
N THR A 104 -8.73 -15.56 -16.13
CA THR A 104 -8.46 -16.74 -15.30
C THR A 104 -8.65 -16.43 -13.82
N LYS A 105 -8.87 -17.46 -12.99
CA LYS A 105 -8.95 -17.30 -11.54
C LYS A 105 -7.72 -16.62 -10.95
N GLU A 106 -6.55 -16.96 -11.47
CA GLU A 106 -5.29 -16.36 -11.03
C GLU A 106 -5.20 -14.87 -11.39
N ALA A 107 -5.58 -14.50 -12.61
CA ALA A 107 -5.59 -13.11 -13.03
C ALA A 107 -6.58 -12.27 -12.21
N ARG A 108 -7.78 -12.82 -11.95
CA ARG A 108 -8.78 -12.18 -11.07
C ARG A 108 -8.21 -11.96 -9.66
N ARG A 109 -7.59 -12.98 -9.07
CA ARG A 109 -7.01 -12.87 -7.74
C ARG A 109 -5.92 -11.79 -7.66
N ARG A 110 -5.05 -11.71 -8.66
CA ARG A 110 -4.04 -10.64 -8.73
C ARG A 110 -4.66 -9.26 -8.85
N ARG A 111 -5.76 -9.14 -9.57
CA ARG A 111 -6.53 -7.90 -9.69
C ARG A 111 -7.15 -7.50 -8.34
N GLU A 112 -7.72 -8.45 -7.61
CA GLU A 112 -8.24 -8.25 -6.25
C GLU A 112 -7.14 -7.72 -5.31
N ILE A 113 -5.98 -8.39 -5.28
CA ILE A 113 -4.85 -7.95 -4.47
C ILE A 113 -4.39 -6.54 -4.89
N SER A 114 -4.35 -6.24 -6.18
CA SER A 114 -4.01 -4.91 -6.69
C SER A 114 -5.03 -3.87 -6.23
N TYR A 115 -6.33 -4.19 -6.28
CA TYR A 115 -7.38 -3.29 -5.82
C TYR A 115 -7.30 -3.01 -4.32
N LEU A 116 -7.07 -4.04 -3.50
CA LEU A 116 -6.84 -3.90 -2.07
C LEU A 116 -5.63 -2.99 -1.79
N ASN A 117 -4.53 -3.15 -2.56
CA ASN A 117 -3.37 -2.28 -2.42
C ASN A 117 -3.69 -0.82 -2.74
N LEU A 118 -4.40 -0.55 -3.83
CA LEU A 118 -4.79 0.81 -4.21
C LEU A 118 -5.75 1.46 -3.19
N LYS A 119 -6.76 0.69 -2.76
CA LYS A 119 -7.83 1.21 -1.89
C LYS A 119 -7.37 1.44 -0.45
N TRP A 120 -6.47 0.58 0.07
CA TRP A 120 -6.11 0.58 1.49
C TRP A 120 -4.64 0.89 1.74
N PHE A 121 -3.75 0.10 1.15
CA PHE A 121 -2.33 0.17 1.49
C PHE A 121 -1.67 1.44 0.94
N MET A 122 -1.91 1.75 -0.31
CA MET A 122 -1.37 2.95 -0.97
C MET A 122 -1.82 4.23 -0.27
N GLN A 123 -3.08 4.31 0.16
CA GLN A 123 -3.58 5.46 0.89
C GLN A 123 -2.83 5.69 2.21
N THR A 124 -2.49 4.60 2.92
CA THR A 124 -1.70 4.68 4.15
C THR A 124 -0.31 5.26 3.86
N LEU A 125 0.34 4.82 2.78
CA LEU A 125 1.66 5.32 2.39
C LEU A 125 1.62 6.79 1.96
N LEU A 126 0.65 7.16 1.15
CA LEU A 126 0.46 8.54 0.70
C LEU A 126 0.23 9.47 1.89
N ASN A 127 -0.66 9.09 2.80
CA ASN A 127 -0.95 9.86 4.00
C ASN A 127 0.28 10.02 4.90
N ARG A 128 1.05 8.95 5.07
CA ARG A 128 2.32 8.97 5.81
C ARG A 128 3.32 9.94 5.18
N MET A 129 3.56 9.82 3.87
CA MET A 129 4.49 10.66 3.15
C MET A 129 4.07 12.13 3.21
N ASP A 130 2.80 12.42 2.93
CA ASP A 130 2.27 13.79 2.93
C ASP A 130 2.44 14.45 4.31
N ARG A 131 1.97 13.80 5.37
CA ARG A 131 2.03 14.35 6.72
C ARG A 131 3.44 14.57 7.23
N THR A 132 4.34 13.60 7.01
CA THR A 132 5.73 13.73 7.47
C THR A 132 6.51 14.77 6.67
N SER A 133 6.34 14.82 5.37
CA SER A 133 7.03 15.79 4.51
C SER A 133 6.51 17.21 4.75
N MET A 134 5.18 17.39 4.83
CA MET A 134 4.59 18.69 5.05
C MET A 134 4.86 19.24 6.45
N TYR A 135 4.92 18.39 7.48
CA TYR A 135 5.36 18.82 8.82
C TYR A 135 6.76 19.44 8.80
N SER A 136 7.64 18.92 7.95
CA SER A 136 8.97 19.48 7.71
C SER A 136 8.97 20.66 6.72
N GLY A 137 7.83 20.98 6.10
CA GLY A 137 7.72 21.99 5.06
C GLY A 137 8.32 21.57 3.71
N LEU A 138 8.45 20.26 3.45
CA LEU A 138 8.88 19.67 2.19
C LEU A 138 7.64 19.19 1.42
N GLU A 139 7.50 19.58 0.15
CA GLU A 139 6.45 19.02 -0.72
C GLU A 139 6.97 17.72 -1.36
N ALA A 140 6.42 16.59 -0.96
CA ALA A 140 6.68 15.31 -1.61
C ALA A 140 5.68 15.07 -2.74
N ARG A 141 6.18 14.80 -3.93
CA ARG A 141 5.38 14.43 -5.10
C ARG A 141 5.60 12.96 -5.41
N VAL A 142 4.49 12.24 -5.68
CA VAL A 142 4.46 10.78 -5.88
C VAL A 142 3.97 10.47 -7.30
N PRO A 143 4.86 10.47 -8.32
CA PRO A 143 4.46 10.27 -9.71
C PRO A 143 3.73 8.96 -9.97
N PHE A 144 4.06 7.87 -9.25
CA PHE A 144 3.42 6.56 -9.41
C PHE A 144 1.98 6.50 -8.86
N ALA A 145 1.54 7.52 -8.11
CA ALA A 145 0.15 7.67 -7.69
C ALA A 145 -0.70 8.45 -8.72
N ASP A 146 -0.14 8.86 -9.86
CA ASP A 146 -0.90 9.50 -10.94
C ASP A 146 -1.95 8.52 -11.49
N HIS A 147 -3.23 8.92 -11.44
CA HIS A 147 -4.35 8.07 -11.87
C HIS A 147 -4.20 7.56 -13.31
N ARG A 148 -3.60 8.35 -14.22
CA ARG A 148 -3.37 7.96 -15.62
C ARG A 148 -2.39 6.79 -15.72
N ILE A 149 -1.36 6.76 -14.86
CA ILE A 149 -0.42 5.63 -14.79
C ILE A 149 -1.12 4.42 -14.20
N ILE A 150 -1.89 4.60 -13.13
CA ILE A 150 -2.66 3.53 -12.49
C ILE A 150 -3.65 2.90 -13.49
N GLU A 151 -4.43 3.70 -14.18
CA GLU A 151 -5.41 3.24 -15.19
C GLU A 151 -4.73 2.47 -16.32
N TYR A 152 -3.60 2.96 -16.82
CA TYR A 152 -2.82 2.27 -17.83
C TYR A 152 -2.29 0.92 -17.35
N ILE A 153 -1.65 0.90 -16.18
CA ILE A 153 -1.03 -0.30 -15.60
C ILE A 153 -2.08 -1.32 -15.14
N TRP A 154 -3.30 -0.88 -14.79
CA TRP A 154 -4.38 -1.75 -14.30
C TRP A 154 -4.64 -2.95 -15.20
N ASN A 155 -4.66 -2.73 -16.51
CA ASN A 155 -4.96 -3.77 -17.51
C ASN A 155 -3.72 -4.41 -18.14
N VAL A 156 -2.51 -4.02 -17.75
CA VAL A 156 -1.29 -4.66 -18.24
C VAL A 156 -1.22 -6.09 -17.70
N PRO A 157 -1.02 -7.11 -18.57
CA PRO A 157 -0.89 -8.51 -18.15
C PRO A 157 0.22 -8.71 -17.12
N TRP A 158 -0.02 -9.64 -16.20
CA TRP A 158 0.89 -9.85 -15.08
C TRP A 158 2.26 -10.39 -15.50
N ASP A 159 2.31 -11.22 -16.53
CA ASP A 159 3.55 -11.74 -17.12
C ASP A 159 4.44 -10.64 -17.74
N ILE A 160 3.85 -9.50 -18.09
CA ILE A 160 4.60 -8.29 -18.49
C ILE A 160 5.09 -7.53 -17.25
N LYS A 161 4.24 -7.37 -16.23
CA LYS A 161 4.63 -6.68 -14.98
C LYS A 161 5.80 -7.38 -14.27
N THR A 162 5.84 -8.72 -14.33
CA THR A 162 6.82 -9.58 -13.63
C THR A 162 7.48 -10.59 -14.56
N LYS A 163 7.93 -10.14 -15.71
CA LYS A 163 8.56 -10.98 -16.75
C LYS A 163 9.70 -11.82 -16.19
N ASN A 164 9.68 -13.12 -16.46
CA ASN A 164 10.68 -14.08 -15.99
C ASN A 164 10.84 -14.12 -14.45
N GLY A 165 9.79 -13.82 -13.71
CA GLY A 165 9.84 -13.76 -12.23
C GLY A 165 10.58 -12.55 -11.67
N VAL A 166 10.99 -11.61 -12.52
CA VAL A 166 11.65 -10.37 -12.06
C VAL A 166 10.59 -9.37 -11.62
N VAL A 167 10.60 -9.04 -10.35
CA VAL A 167 9.68 -8.07 -9.74
C VAL A 167 9.83 -6.70 -10.40
N LYS A 168 8.71 -6.07 -10.74
CA LYS A 168 8.64 -4.75 -11.42
C LYS A 168 9.43 -4.71 -12.73
N SER A 169 9.46 -5.82 -13.50
CA SER A 169 10.25 -5.90 -14.73
C SER A 169 9.86 -4.83 -15.74
N LEU A 170 8.57 -4.56 -15.91
CA LEU A 170 8.08 -3.50 -16.80
C LEU A 170 8.66 -2.12 -16.44
N LEU A 171 8.63 -1.75 -15.16
CA LEU A 171 9.21 -0.49 -14.71
C LEU A 171 10.73 -0.44 -14.92
N ARG A 172 11.41 -1.56 -14.65
CA ARG A 172 12.87 -1.67 -14.86
C ARG A 172 13.26 -1.58 -16.35
N GLU A 173 12.45 -2.14 -17.23
CA GLU A 173 12.67 -2.03 -18.69
C GLU A 173 12.41 -0.62 -19.20
N ALA A 174 11.39 0.05 -18.69
CA ALA A 174 11.07 1.45 -19.06
C ALA A 174 12.14 2.47 -18.57
N GLY A 175 12.89 2.13 -17.53
CA GLY A 175 13.93 3.00 -16.96
C GLY A 175 15.34 2.78 -17.53
N ARG A 176 15.50 1.93 -18.56
CA ARG A 176 16.78 1.68 -19.26
C ARG A 176 16.94 2.59 -20.46
#